data_d9aac64e4d1c6aac058248b656a784f8
#
_entry.id   d9aac64e4d1c6aac058248b656a784f8
#
_cell.length_a   1.000
_cell.length_b   1.000
_cell.length_c   1.000
_cell.angle_alpha   90.00
_cell.angle_beta   90.00
_cell.angle_gamma   90.00
#
_symmetry.space_group_name_H-M   'P 1'
#
loop_
_entity.id
_entity.type
_entity.pdbx_description
1 polymer ?
#
loop_
_entity_poly.entity_id
_entity_poly.type
_entity_poly.pdbx_seq_one_letter_code
_entity_poly.pdbx_strand_id
1 'polypeptide(L)'
;MTALNQARQLLESTRRFVQASDDPYVISRFGDLQIRVDVAAALFERVETHPSPVALTEAQIAAAEALIAVSNAEFELTGQRTALTSSLEDPLRHKYQVVGNYHLNGVL
;
A
#
# COMPACT_ATOMS: atom_id res chain seq x y z
N MET A 1 -7.09 -11.93 4.36
CA MET A 1 -6.18 -10.87 4.84
C MET A 1 -6.25 -9.67 3.92
N THR A 2 -6.33 -8.49 4.48
CA THR A 2 -6.39 -7.27 3.67
C THR A 2 -5.01 -6.90 3.12
N ALA A 3 -5.00 -6.14 2.01
CA ALA A 3 -3.75 -5.67 1.42
C ALA A 3 -2.96 -4.80 2.42
N LEU A 4 -3.64 -3.94 3.18
CA LEU A 4 -2.96 -3.09 4.17
C LEU A 4 -2.29 -3.92 5.25
N ASN A 5 -2.99 -4.91 5.80
CA ASN A 5 -2.41 -5.76 6.85
C ASN A 5 -1.20 -6.52 6.33
N GLN A 6 -1.28 -7.06 5.12
CA GLN A 6 -0.16 -7.78 4.53
C GLN A 6 1.01 -6.84 4.22
N ALA A 7 0.74 -5.62 3.73
CA ALA A 7 1.79 -4.62 3.52
C ALA A 7 2.52 -4.30 4.83
N ARG A 8 1.78 -4.13 5.92
CA ARG A 8 2.37 -3.89 7.25
C ARG A 8 3.24 -5.05 7.72
N GLN A 9 2.78 -6.28 7.50
CA GLN A 9 3.56 -7.46 7.91
C GLN A 9 4.86 -7.58 7.11
N LEU A 10 4.80 -7.38 5.80
CA LEU A 10 5.99 -7.40 4.95
C LEU A 10 6.95 -6.26 5.29
N LEU A 11 6.42 -5.08 5.56
CA LEU A 11 7.24 -3.94 5.96
C LEU A 11 7.97 -4.24 7.26
N GLU A 12 7.29 -4.82 8.25
CA GLU A 12 7.90 -5.15 9.53
C GLU A 12 8.98 -6.24 9.39
N SER A 13 8.73 -7.29 8.61
CA SER A 13 9.73 -8.32 8.39
C SER A 13 10.95 -7.78 7.63
N THR A 14 10.73 -6.90 6.66
CA THR A 14 11.82 -6.23 5.93
C THR A 14 12.62 -5.32 6.87
N ARG A 15 11.93 -4.58 7.76
CA ARG A 15 12.57 -3.75 8.77
C ARG A 15 13.51 -4.57 9.65
N ARG A 16 13.06 -5.72 10.12
CA ARG A 16 13.88 -6.60 10.97
C ARG A 16 15.14 -7.08 10.24
N PHE A 17 15.02 -7.34 8.95
CA PHE A 17 16.15 -7.80 8.13
C PHE A 17 17.18 -6.70 7.94
N VAL A 18 16.76 -5.45 7.69
CA VAL A 18 17.66 -4.35 7.36
C VAL A 18 17.95 -3.40 8.53
N GLN A 19 17.40 -3.67 9.72
CA GLN A 19 17.55 -2.76 10.86
C GLN A 19 19.02 -2.45 11.14
N ALA A 20 19.27 -1.25 11.64
CA ALA A 20 20.60 -0.71 11.90
C ALA A 20 21.48 -0.56 10.65
N SER A 21 20.90 -0.62 9.45
CA SER A 21 21.65 -0.31 8.25
C SER A 21 22.05 1.17 8.25
N ASP A 22 23.27 1.46 7.82
CA ASP A 22 23.76 2.83 7.61
C ASP A 22 23.83 3.18 6.11
N ASP A 23 23.37 2.29 5.24
CA ASP A 23 23.35 2.53 3.80
C ASP A 23 22.26 3.58 3.47
N PRO A 24 22.62 4.75 2.93
CA PRO A 24 21.66 5.80 2.62
C PRO A 24 20.55 5.35 1.68
N TYR A 25 20.84 4.44 0.74
CA TYR A 25 19.81 3.92 -0.17
C TYR A 25 18.78 3.09 0.59
N VAL A 26 19.23 2.20 1.47
CA VAL A 26 18.31 1.36 2.28
C VAL A 26 17.45 2.24 3.16
N ILE A 27 18.05 3.23 3.81
CA ILE A 27 17.35 4.16 4.71
C ILE A 27 16.26 4.93 3.95
N SER A 28 16.62 5.49 2.79
CA SER A 28 15.66 6.25 1.97
C SER A 28 14.56 5.36 1.42
N ARG A 29 14.93 4.18 0.97
CA ARG A 29 13.96 3.21 0.42
C ARG A 29 12.95 2.80 1.47
N PHE A 30 13.42 2.52 2.69
CA PHE A 30 12.52 2.18 3.79
C PHE A 30 11.58 3.33 4.14
N GLY A 31 12.09 4.56 4.16
CA GLY A 31 11.26 5.75 4.42
C GLY A 31 10.13 5.90 3.41
N ASP A 32 10.41 5.68 2.13
CA ASP A 32 9.38 5.70 1.10
C ASP A 32 8.29 4.65 1.36
N LEU A 33 8.68 3.44 1.70
CA LEU A 33 7.75 2.36 1.98
C LEU A 33 6.87 2.65 3.21
N GLN A 34 7.48 3.19 4.27
CA GLN A 34 6.75 3.56 5.48
C GLN A 34 5.69 4.61 5.19
N ILE A 35 6.03 5.61 4.39
CA ILE A 35 5.09 6.66 4.00
C ILE A 35 3.91 6.07 3.22
N ARG A 36 4.17 5.17 2.27
CA ARG A 36 3.10 4.55 1.48
C ARG A 36 2.12 3.78 2.35
N VAL A 37 2.63 3.03 3.31
CA VAL A 37 1.78 2.28 4.24
C VAL A 37 1.00 3.23 5.15
N ASP A 38 1.63 4.27 5.66
CA ASP A 38 0.98 5.23 6.55
C ASP A 38 -0.10 6.03 5.82
N VAL A 39 0.14 6.39 4.55
CA VAL A 39 -0.87 7.08 3.73
C VAL A 39 -2.09 6.17 3.51
N ALA A 40 -1.86 4.90 3.19
CA ALA A 40 -2.96 3.95 3.02
C ALA A 40 -3.78 3.81 4.31
N ALA A 41 -3.10 3.72 5.46
CA ALA A 41 -3.76 3.64 6.75
C ALA A 41 -4.61 4.88 7.04
N ALA A 42 -4.07 6.08 6.75
CA ALA A 42 -4.79 7.34 6.94
C ALA A 42 -6.04 7.42 6.06
N LEU A 43 -5.96 6.92 4.82
CA LEU A 43 -7.12 6.90 3.93
C LEU A 43 -8.22 5.97 4.44
N PHE A 44 -7.87 4.83 5.03
CA PHE A 44 -8.86 3.96 5.67
C PHE A 44 -9.48 4.61 6.89
N GLU A 45 -8.72 5.34 7.70
CA GLU A 45 -9.26 6.09 8.83
C GLU A 45 -10.27 7.15 8.36
N ARG A 46 -9.97 7.82 7.23
CA ARG A 46 -10.91 8.78 6.64
C ARG A 46 -12.23 8.13 6.25
N VAL A 47 -12.19 6.88 5.76
CA VAL A 47 -13.41 6.15 5.42
C VAL A 47 -14.27 5.93 6.66
N GLU A 48 -13.66 5.66 7.81
CA GLU A 48 -14.39 5.47 9.06
C GLU A 48 -15.09 6.73 9.54
N THR A 49 -14.46 7.89 9.36
CA THR A 49 -15.00 9.18 9.82
C THR A 49 -15.93 9.84 8.80
N HIS A 50 -15.66 9.64 7.50
CA HIS A 50 -16.42 10.24 6.41
C HIS A 50 -16.66 9.19 5.33
N PRO A 51 -17.55 8.21 5.57
CA PRO A 51 -17.77 7.11 4.64
C PRO A 51 -18.26 7.58 3.29
N SER A 52 -17.64 7.09 2.23
CA SER A 52 -18.14 7.22 0.87
C SER A 52 -17.58 6.09 0.02
N PRO A 53 -18.28 5.68 -1.06
CA PRO A 53 -17.75 4.66 -1.96
C PRO A 53 -16.41 5.05 -2.58
N VAL A 54 -16.25 6.32 -2.95
CA VAL A 54 -15.00 6.82 -3.53
C VAL A 54 -13.87 6.80 -2.51
N ALA A 55 -14.13 7.23 -1.26
CA ALA A 55 -13.12 7.22 -0.21
C ALA A 55 -12.62 5.80 0.06
N LEU A 56 -13.51 4.81 0.08
CA LEU A 56 -13.14 3.42 0.24
C LEU A 56 -12.29 2.94 -0.93
N THR A 57 -12.68 3.26 -2.16
CA THR A 57 -11.93 2.87 -3.35
C THR A 57 -10.54 3.48 -3.34
N GLU A 58 -10.41 4.75 -2.97
CA GLU A 58 -9.10 5.41 -2.85
C GLU A 58 -8.21 4.71 -1.81
N ALA A 59 -8.76 4.35 -0.66
CA ALA A 59 -8.02 3.62 0.37
C ALA A 59 -7.56 2.24 -0.12
N GLN A 60 -8.42 1.54 -0.84
CA GLN A 60 -8.08 0.22 -1.41
C GLN A 60 -6.96 0.33 -2.44
N ILE A 61 -6.98 1.34 -3.29
CA ILE A 61 -5.91 1.59 -4.26
C ILE A 61 -4.60 1.85 -3.52
N ALA A 62 -4.61 2.74 -2.54
CA ALA A 62 -3.39 3.08 -1.79
C ALA A 62 -2.81 1.85 -1.09
N ALA A 63 -3.66 0.99 -0.50
CA ALA A 63 -3.20 -0.23 0.16
C ALA A 63 -2.61 -1.23 -0.83
N ALA A 64 -3.23 -1.41 -2.00
CA ALA A 64 -2.72 -2.31 -3.04
C ALA A 64 -1.39 -1.82 -3.59
N GLU A 65 -1.27 -0.52 -3.85
CA GLU A 65 -0.01 0.08 -4.32
C GLU A 65 1.09 -0.05 -3.26
N ALA A 66 0.76 0.16 -1.98
CA ALA A 66 1.71 -0.03 -0.89
C ALA A 66 2.18 -1.49 -0.82
N LEU A 67 1.27 -2.45 -0.94
CA LEU A 67 1.61 -3.87 -0.91
C LEU A 67 2.55 -4.24 -2.05
N ILE A 68 2.27 -3.78 -3.27
CA ILE A 68 3.11 -4.04 -4.44
C ILE A 68 4.51 -3.45 -4.21
N ALA A 69 4.58 -2.20 -3.73
CA ALA A 69 5.85 -1.53 -3.47
C ALA A 69 6.67 -2.26 -2.41
N VAL A 70 6.03 -2.66 -1.30
CA VAL A 70 6.72 -3.37 -0.21
C VAL A 70 7.18 -4.76 -0.67
N SER A 71 6.36 -5.46 -1.45
CA SER A 71 6.72 -6.77 -1.99
C SER A 71 7.96 -6.70 -2.89
N ASN A 72 8.01 -5.68 -3.77
CA ASN A 72 9.16 -5.48 -4.64
C ASN A 72 10.41 -5.11 -3.85
N ALA A 73 10.25 -4.27 -2.83
CA ALA A 73 11.38 -3.87 -1.98
C ALA A 73 11.88 -5.02 -1.11
N GLU A 74 11.00 -5.89 -0.65
CA GLU A 74 11.40 -7.08 0.09
C GLU A 74 12.42 -7.89 -0.71
N PHE A 75 12.10 -8.18 -1.96
CA PHE A 75 13.02 -8.92 -2.83
C PHE A 75 14.33 -8.16 -3.03
N GLU A 76 14.24 -6.86 -3.31
CA GLU A 76 15.42 -6.03 -3.54
C GLU A 76 16.34 -5.98 -2.32
N LEU A 77 15.78 -5.81 -1.12
CA LEU A 77 16.55 -5.58 0.10
C LEU A 77 16.94 -6.85 0.83
N THR A 78 16.21 -7.94 0.66
CA THR A 78 16.43 -9.18 1.41
C THR A 78 16.78 -10.37 0.53
N GLY A 79 16.52 -10.29 -0.78
CA GLY A 79 16.65 -11.42 -1.69
C GLY A 79 15.53 -12.45 -1.58
N GLN A 80 14.56 -12.21 -0.72
CA GLN A 80 13.43 -13.12 -0.49
C GLN A 80 12.14 -12.48 -0.98
N ARG A 81 11.17 -13.31 -1.37
CA ARG A 81 9.85 -12.83 -1.77
C ARG A 81 8.78 -13.67 -1.10
N THR A 82 8.08 -13.08 -0.17
CA THR A 82 6.95 -13.70 0.49
C THR A 82 5.77 -13.77 -0.47
N ALA A 83 5.11 -14.92 -0.54
CA ALA A 83 3.91 -15.07 -1.37
C ALA A 83 2.79 -14.17 -0.83
N LEU A 84 2.13 -13.45 -1.74
CA LEU A 84 1.01 -12.60 -1.37
C LEU A 84 -0.26 -13.46 -1.23
N THR A 85 -0.95 -13.27 -0.09
CA THR A 85 -2.21 -13.98 0.18
C THR A 85 -3.42 -13.08 -0.05
N SER A 86 -3.19 -11.76 -0.14
CA SER A 86 -4.24 -10.81 -0.48
C SER A 86 -4.58 -10.95 -1.95
N SER A 87 -5.87 -11.08 -2.25
CA SER A 87 -6.33 -11.13 -3.62
C SER A 87 -6.54 -9.72 -4.15
N LEU A 88 -6.02 -9.45 -5.34
CA LEU A 88 -6.29 -8.23 -6.09
C LEU A 88 -7.28 -8.57 -7.21
N GLU A 89 -8.44 -9.11 -6.83
CA GLU A 89 -9.44 -9.62 -7.78
C GLU A 89 -9.95 -8.55 -8.73
N ASP A 90 -10.19 -7.35 -8.20
CA ASP A 90 -10.60 -6.22 -9.04
C ASP A 90 -9.36 -5.55 -9.61
N PRO A 91 -9.26 -5.42 -10.93
CA PRO A 91 -8.14 -4.71 -11.52
C PRO A 91 -8.03 -3.29 -10.98
N LEU A 92 -6.83 -2.87 -10.60
CA LEU A 92 -6.59 -1.51 -10.13
C LEU A 92 -7.07 -0.48 -11.16
N ARG A 93 -6.95 -0.79 -12.44
CA ARG A 93 -7.45 0.09 -13.50
C ARG A 93 -8.92 0.45 -13.31
N HIS A 94 -9.76 -0.50 -12.94
CA HIS A 94 -11.18 -0.24 -12.68
C HIS A 94 -11.37 0.68 -11.48
N LYS A 95 -10.58 0.47 -10.43
CA LYS A 95 -10.64 1.31 -9.23
C LYS A 95 -10.20 2.74 -9.55
N TYR A 96 -9.14 2.92 -10.33
CA TYR A 96 -8.72 4.24 -10.78
C TYR A 96 -9.79 4.91 -11.63
N GLN A 97 -10.48 4.16 -12.49
CA GLN A 97 -11.58 4.71 -13.28
C GLN A 97 -12.73 5.22 -12.41
N VAL A 98 -13.06 4.48 -11.35
CA VAL A 98 -14.09 4.92 -10.39
C VAL A 98 -13.71 6.25 -9.76
N VAL A 99 -12.49 6.37 -9.27
CA VAL A 99 -12.00 7.59 -8.62
C VAL A 99 -11.96 8.75 -9.63
N GLY A 100 -11.39 8.51 -10.81
CA GLY A 100 -11.28 9.54 -11.83
C GLY A 100 -12.65 10.01 -12.31
N ASN A 101 -13.58 9.10 -12.51
CA ASN A 101 -14.92 9.45 -12.97
C ASN A 101 -15.69 10.27 -11.95
N TYR A 102 -15.48 10.00 -10.67
CA TYR A 102 -16.05 10.82 -9.61
C TYR A 102 -15.51 12.26 -9.66
N HIS A 103 -14.19 12.40 -9.69
CA HIS A 103 -13.56 13.74 -9.63
C HIS A 103 -13.73 14.55 -10.91
N LEU A 104 -13.74 13.88 -12.07
CA LEU A 104 -13.89 14.58 -13.35
C LEU A 104 -15.35 14.85 -13.70
N ASN A 105 -16.24 13.93 -13.43
CA ASN A 105 -17.59 13.93 -13.96
C ASN A 105 -18.69 13.88 -12.89
N GLY A 106 -18.32 13.82 -11.63
CA GLY A 106 -19.28 13.76 -10.52
C GLY A 106 -20.08 12.46 -10.44
N VAL A 107 -19.57 11.37 -11.03
CA VAL A 107 -20.23 10.08 -11.03
C VAL A 107 -19.82 9.26 -9.80
N LEU A 108 -20.81 8.85 -9.02
CA LEU A 108 -20.58 8.02 -7.84
C LEU A 108 -20.44 6.54 -8.19
#